data_8dce8f5d48ed8b14a69c9df698a3d1e0
#
_entry.id   8dce8f5d48ed8b14a69c9df698a3d1e0
#
_cell.length_a   1.000
_cell.length_b   1.000
_cell.length_c   1.000
_cell.angle_alpha   90.00
_cell.angle_beta   90.00
_cell.angle_gamma   90.00
#
_symmetry.space_group_name_H-M   'P 1'
#
loop_
_entity.id
_entity.type
_entity.pdbx_description
1 polymer ?
#
loop_
_entity_poly.entity_id
_entity_poly.type
_entity_poly.pdbx_seq_one_letter_code
_entity_poly.pdbx_strand_id
1 'polypeptide(L)'
;LCDEATSALDPNTTRQILDLLKAINEKLGVTIVVITHEMRVIDRICDSVAVIDSSHIAEMGKVADVFTNPKSKIARDLIVPKDSSAISTEGGRRVRLTFNGEEKTNEPFISKMVLECGAPVNILFADTRIFEGVLHGHMVIELPNDAREAEKIITWLKGSGVNWKEE
;
A
#
# COMPACT_ATOMS: atom_id res chain seq x y z
N LEU A 1 7.25 -24.89 -5.58
CA LEU A 1 5.89 -24.34 -5.39
C LEU A 1 5.53 -24.50 -3.91
N CYS A 2 5.19 -23.39 -3.28
CA CYS A 2 4.73 -23.33 -1.88
C CYS A 2 3.28 -22.82 -1.89
N ASP A 3 2.34 -23.68 -1.49
CA ASP A 3 0.94 -23.34 -1.40
C ASP A 3 0.56 -23.14 0.06
N GLU A 4 0.20 -21.91 0.45
CA GLU A 4 -0.14 -21.47 1.80
C GLU A 4 0.79 -22.03 2.90
N ALA A 5 2.08 -22.19 2.60
CA ALA A 5 3.06 -22.88 3.46
C ALA A 5 3.27 -22.22 4.84
N THR A 6 2.75 -21.01 5.05
CA THR A 6 2.93 -20.23 6.30
C THR A 6 1.62 -19.95 7.04
N SER A 7 0.47 -20.34 6.49
CA SER A 7 -0.86 -19.96 7.02
C SER A 7 -1.17 -20.50 8.43
N ALA A 8 -0.54 -21.62 8.82
CA ALA A 8 -0.73 -22.27 10.12
C ALA A 8 0.41 -22.01 11.10
N LEU A 9 1.36 -21.12 10.79
CA LEU A 9 2.55 -20.89 11.58
C LEU A 9 2.46 -19.59 12.38
N ASP A 10 3.16 -19.55 13.51
CA ASP A 10 3.33 -18.31 14.26
C ASP A 10 4.23 -17.31 13.46
N PRO A 11 4.13 -16.00 13.74
CA PRO A 11 4.86 -14.98 12.98
C PRO A 11 6.40 -15.13 12.99
N ASN A 12 6.98 -15.71 14.05
CA ASN A 12 8.42 -15.89 14.13
C ASN A 12 8.87 -17.06 13.25
N THR A 13 8.17 -18.19 13.33
CA THR A 13 8.42 -19.36 12.48
C THR A 13 8.19 -19.00 11.01
N THR A 14 7.14 -18.26 10.69
CA THR A 14 6.90 -17.74 9.33
C THR A 14 8.12 -16.97 8.82
N ARG A 15 8.65 -16.02 9.59
CA ARG A 15 9.85 -15.26 9.18
C ARG A 15 11.04 -16.17 8.88
N GLN A 16 11.34 -17.12 9.77
CA GLN A 16 12.47 -18.03 9.59
C GLN A 16 12.36 -18.86 8.31
N ILE A 17 11.16 -19.36 8.00
CA ILE A 17 10.91 -20.12 6.78
C ILE A 17 11.05 -19.23 5.54
N LEU A 18 10.53 -18.01 5.55
CA LEU A 18 10.68 -17.08 4.44
C LEU A 18 12.14 -16.69 4.20
N ASP A 19 12.93 -16.47 5.27
CA ASP A 19 14.36 -16.19 5.18
C ASP A 19 15.14 -17.39 4.63
N LEU A 20 14.75 -18.61 5.02
CA LEU A 20 15.33 -19.83 4.48
C LEU A 20 15.02 -19.98 2.98
N LEU A 21 13.77 -19.76 2.57
CA LEU A 21 13.36 -19.81 1.15
C LEU A 21 14.14 -18.79 0.33
N LYS A 22 14.31 -17.55 0.83
CA LYS A 22 15.11 -16.53 0.18
C LYS A 22 16.57 -16.95 0.02
N ALA A 23 17.18 -17.50 1.08
CA ALA A 23 18.55 -18.01 1.04
C ALA A 23 18.72 -19.19 0.05
N ILE A 24 17.71 -20.06 -0.08
CA ILE A 24 17.70 -21.15 -1.07
C ILE A 24 17.63 -20.59 -2.48
N ASN A 25 16.74 -19.63 -2.73
CA ASN A 25 16.63 -18.97 -4.03
C ASN A 25 17.97 -18.34 -4.45
N GLU A 26 18.60 -17.56 -3.55
CA GLU A 26 19.88 -16.88 -3.81
C GLU A 26 21.04 -17.87 -4.03
N LYS A 27 21.14 -18.93 -3.22
CA LYS A 27 22.25 -19.87 -3.29
C LYS A 27 22.16 -20.87 -4.43
N LEU A 28 20.96 -21.32 -4.75
CA LEU A 28 20.73 -22.38 -5.72
C LEU A 28 20.20 -21.86 -7.06
N GLY A 29 19.83 -20.58 -7.17
CA GLY A 29 19.27 -19.99 -8.37
C GLY A 29 17.91 -20.59 -8.79
N VAL A 30 17.17 -21.19 -7.84
CA VAL A 30 15.88 -21.84 -8.13
C VAL A 30 14.76 -20.81 -8.09
N THR A 31 13.81 -20.91 -9.02
CA THR A 31 12.60 -20.09 -8.97
C THR A 31 11.65 -20.63 -7.91
N ILE A 32 11.20 -19.75 -7.01
CA ILE A 32 10.22 -20.08 -5.97
C ILE A 32 8.89 -19.42 -6.31
N VAL A 33 7.84 -20.21 -6.40
CA VAL A 33 6.47 -19.73 -6.57
C VAL A 33 5.73 -19.94 -5.25
N VAL A 34 5.17 -18.85 -4.70
CA VAL A 34 4.41 -18.88 -3.46
C VAL A 34 2.97 -18.50 -3.74
N ILE A 35 2.02 -19.32 -3.30
CA ILE A 35 0.60 -18.99 -3.33
C ILE A 35 0.23 -18.56 -1.91
N THR A 36 -0.29 -17.35 -1.78
CA THR A 36 -0.65 -16.79 -0.48
C THR A 36 -1.64 -15.64 -0.65
N HIS A 37 -2.45 -15.39 0.35
CA HIS A 37 -3.26 -14.17 0.50
C HIS A 37 -2.62 -13.19 1.50
N GLU A 38 -1.47 -13.53 2.08
CA GLU A 38 -0.77 -12.69 3.05
C GLU A 38 0.20 -11.73 2.35
N MET A 39 -0.13 -10.45 2.32
CA MET A 39 0.73 -9.40 1.75
C MET A 39 2.12 -9.37 2.38
N ARG A 40 2.24 -9.68 3.69
CA ARG A 40 3.53 -9.72 4.40
C ARG A 40 4.51 -10.76 3.84
N VAL A 41 4.00 -11.88 3.32
CA VAL A 41 4.79 -12.91 2.66
C VAL A 41 5.32 -12.40 1.34
N ILE A 42 4.45 -11.77 0.55
CA ILE A 42 4.79 -11.18 -0.75
C ILE A 42 5.89 -10.14 -0.59
N ASP A 43 5.71 -9.19 0.34
CA ASP A 43 6.66 -8.11 0.59
C ASP A 43 8.05 -8.60 1.00
N ARG A 44 8.11 -9.77 1.67
CA ARG A 44 9.37 -10.24 2.26
C ARG A 44 10.27 -10.98 1.27
N ILE A 45 9.70 -11.76 0.36
CA ILE A 45 10.49 -12.68 -0.47
C ILE A 45 10.19 -12.61 -1.97
N CYS A 46 9.11 -11.93 -2.40
CA CYS A 46 8.72 -11.93 -3.81
C CYS A 46 9.25 -10.69 -4.53
N ASP A 47 9.82 -10.88 -5.71
CA ASP A 47 10.20 -9.78 -6.62
C ASP A 47 9.03 -9.40 -7.53
N SER A 48 8.19 -10.37 -7.86
CA SER A 48 7.04 -10.22 -8.76
C SER A 48 5.79 -10.87 -8.18
N VAL A 49 4.64 -10.36 -8.54
CA VAL A 49 3.34 -10.85 -8.10
C VAL A 49 2.39 -11.02 -9.27
N ALA A 50 1.56 -12.08 -9.22
CA ALA A 50 0.39 -12.25 -10.07
C ALA A 50 -0.85 -12.27 -9.18
N VAL A 51 -1.74 -11.31 -9.38
CA VAL A 51 -3.03 -11.22 -8.68
C VAL A 51 -4.06 -12.02 -9.46
N ILE A 52 -4.68 -12.99 -8.78
CA ILE A 52 -5.67 -13.88 -9.39
C ILE A 52 -7.07 -13.46 -8.94
N ASP A 53 -7.95 -13.35 -9.91
CA ASP A 53 -9.39 -13.13 -9.71
C ASP A 53 -10.18 -14.09 -10.61
N SER A 54 -11.15 -14.80 -10.02
CA SER A 54 -12.03 -15.72 -10.77
C SER A 54 -11.27 -16.68 -11.70
N SER A 55 -10.19 -17.28 -11.18
CA SER A 55 -9.29 -18.20 -11.90
C SER A 55 -8.51 -17.61 -13.08
N HIS A 56 -8.44 -16.29 -13.19
CA HIS A 56 -7.67 -15.58 -14.22
C HIS A 56 -6.66 -14.63 -13.56
N ILE A 57 -5.55 -14.38 -14.25
CA ILE A 57 -4.60 -13.36 -13.83
C ILE A 57 -5.20 -12.00 -14.14
N ALA A 58 -5.62 -11.28 -13.08
CA ALA A 58 -6.17 -9.94 -13.17
C ALA A 58 -5.08 -8.87 -13.34
N GLU A 59 -3.90 -9.11 -12.76
CA GLU A 59 -2.76 -8.21 -12.84
C GLU A 59 -1.47 -8.97 -12.55
N MET A 60 -0.36 -8.58 -13.19
CA MET A 60 0.96 -9.15 -12.93
C MET A 60 2.04 -8.07 -13.11
N GLY A 61 3.04 -8.08 -12.25
CA GLY A 61 4.16 -7.13 -12.33
C GLY A 61 5.13 -7.28 -11.16
N LYS A 62 6.09 -6.36 -11.06
CA LYS A 62 6.92 -6.25 -9.87
C LYS A 62 6.06 -5.90 -8.66
N VAL A 63 6.42 -6.42 -7.48
CA VAL A 63 5.66 -6.16 -6.25
C VAL A 63 5.53 -4.66 -5.99
N ALA A 64 6.62 -3.89 -6.11
CA ALA A 64 6.61 -2.45 -5.94
C ALA A 64 5.63 -1.73 -6.88
N ASP A 65 5.60 -2.10 -8.17
CA ASP A 65 4.73 -1.48 -9.17
C ASP A 65 3.25 -1.76 -8.90
N VAL A 66 2.92 -3.03 -8.61
CA VAL A 66 1.54 -3.44 -8.31
C VAL A 66 1.07 -2.83 -7.00
N PHE A 67 1.95 -2.72 -6.00
CA PHE A 67 1.62 -2.07 -4.73
C PHE A 67 1.37 -0.56 -4.90
N THR A 68 2.23 0.15 -5.63
CA THR A 68 2.15 1.62 -5.75
C THR A 68 1.09 2.09 -6.74
N ASN A 69 0.86 1.33 -7.82
CA ASN A 69 -0.08 1.70 -8.88
C ASN A 69 -0.92 0.52 -9.36
N PRO A 70 -1.77 -0.06 -8.49
CA PRO A 70 -2.61 -1.20 -8.83
C PRO A 70 -3.62 -0.84 -9.91
N LYS A 71 -3.62 -1.60 -11.00
CA LYS A 71 -4.50 -1.38 -12.17
C LYS A 71 -5.82 -2.10 -12.01
N SER A 72 -5.80 -3.33 -11.51
CA SER A 72 -7.00 -4.13 -11.33
C SER A 72 -7.77 -3.70 -10.07
N LYS A 73 -9.08 -3.93 -10.07
CA LYS A 73 -9.93 -3.65 -8.91
C LYS A 73 -9.54 -4.53 -7.71
N ILE A 74 -9.27 -5.81 -7.97
CA ILE A 74 -8.92 -6.76 -6.90
C ILE A 74 -7.58 -6.39 -6.25
N ALA A 75 -6.56 -5.97 -7.02
CA ALA A 75 -5.29 -5.52 -6.46
C ALA A 75 -5.49 -4.27 -5.58
N ARG A 76 -6.31 -3.32 -6.01
CA ARG A 76 -6.66 -2.14 -5.20
C ARG A 76 -7.34 -2.52 -3.89
N ASP A 77 -8.29 -3.45 -3.95
CA ASP A 77 -9.05 -3.90 -2.77
C ASP A 77 -8.17 -4.70 -1.79
N LEU A 78 -7.11 -5.37 -2.28
CA LEU A 78 -6.13 -6.08 -1.45
C LEU A 78 -5.12 -5.14 -0.78
N ILE A 79 -4.70 -4.08 -1.47
CA ILE A 79 -3.69 -3.13 -0.97
C ILE A 79 -4.31 -2.14 -0.01
N VAL A 80 -5.49 -1.60 -0.34
CA VAL A 80 -6.24 -0.67 0.52
C VAL A 80 -7.60 -1.30 0.83
N PRO A 81 -7.74 -1.96 1.98
CA PRO A 81 -8.98 -2.63 2.36
C PRO A 81 -10.17 -1.67 2.39
N LYS A 82 -11.32 -2.12 1.89
CA LYS A 82 -12.57 -1.33 1.90
C LYS A 82 -13.07 -1.02 3.30
N ASP A 83 -12.69 -1.80 4.30
CA ASP A 83 -13.06 -1.60 5.70
C ASP A 83 -12.46 -0.32 6.31
N SER A 84 -11.43 0.28 5.68
CA SER A 84 -11.00 1.66 6.00
C SER A 84 -12.14 2.68 5.80
N SER A 85 -13.20 2.31 5.08
CA SER A 85 -14.40 3.13 4.88
C SER A 85 -15.40 3.07 6.04
N ALA A 86 -15.29 2.10 6.97
CA ALA A 86 -16.26 1.92 8.07
C ALA A 86 -16.16 3.00 9.16
N ILE A 87 -15.11 3.80 9.17
CA ILE A 87 -14.84 4.83 10.20
C ILE A 87 -15.22 6.25 9.72
N SER A 88 -15.67 6.41 8.47
CA SER A 88 -15.97 7.74 7.94
C SER A 88 -17.35 8.26 8.34
N THR A 89 -17.46 9.57 8.47
CA THR A 89 -18.75 10.27 8.50
C THR A 89 -19.51 10.02 7.19
N GLU A 90 -20.82 9.76 7.26
CA GLU A 90 -21.65 9.64 6.04
C GLU A 90 -21.47 10.87 5.14
N GLY A 91 -20.97 10.67 3.93
CA GLY A 91 -20.78 11.73 2.94
C GLY A 91 -19.45 12.50 3.02
N GLY A 92 -18.48 12.09 3.84
CA GLY A 92 -17.15 12.73 3.88
C GLY A 92 -16.36 12.56 2.58
N ARG A 93 -15.76 13.63 2.06
CA ARG A 93 -14.85 13.59 0.91
C ARG A 93 -13.54 12.93 1.29
N ARG A 94 -13.08 11.97 0.50
CA ARG A 94 -11.85 11.22 0.76
C ARG A 94 -10.81 11.45 -0.31
N VAL A 95 -9.57 11.44 0.12
CA VAL A 95 -8.43 11.55 -0.77
C VAL A 95 -7.47 10.42 -0.46
N ARG A 96 -7.11 9.67 -1.50
CA ARG A 96 -6.03 8.69 -1.45
C ARG A 96 -4.74 9.35 -1.87
N LEU A 97 -3.71 9.19 -1.06
CA LEU A 97 -2.34 9.63 -1.30
C LEU A 97 -1.47 8.40 -1.57
N THR A 98 -0.57 8.49 -2.54
CA THR A 98 0.42 7.45 -2.84
C THR A 98 1.81 8.06 -2.83
N PHE A 99 2.68 7.48 -2.02
CA PHE A 99 4.08 7.88 -1.87
C PHE A 99 4.98 6.86 -2.57
N ASN A 100 5.78 7.30 -3.52
CA ASN A 100 6.61 6.43 -4.38
C ASN A 100 8.09 6.64 -4.06
N GLY A 101 8.49 6.39 -2.81
CA GLY A 101 9.88 6.16 -2.43
C GLY A 101 10.90 7.26 -2.60
N GLU A 102 10.56 8.39 -3.15
CA GLU A 102 11.45 9.53 -3.27
C GLU A 102 11.32 10.45 -2.05
N GLU A 103 12.07 11.53 -2.01
CA GLU A 103 12.27 12.46 -0.87
C GLU A 103 11.04 12.75 0.01
N LYS A 104 9.84 12.64 -0.55
CA LYS A 104 8.58 13.00 0.12
C LYS A 104 8.06 11.99 1.14
N THR A 105 8.53 10.74 1.08
CA THR A 105 8.12 9.71 2.06
C THR A 105 8.76 9.94 3.42
N ASN A 106 9.89 10.64 3.47
CA ASN A 106 10.61 10.97 4.70
C ASN A 106 10.24 12.35 5.28
N GLU A 107 9.45 13.15 4.55
CA GLU A 107 8.97 14.42 5.08
C GLU A 107 7.72 14.22 5.97
N PRO A 108 7.51 15.06 6.98
CA PRO A 108 6.29 15.06 7.78
C PRO A 108 5.10 15.63 6.97
N PHE A 109 4.75 14.93 5.89
CA PHE A 109 3.83 15.41 4.84
C PHE A 109 2.48 15.85 5.37
N ILE A 110 1.83 15.03 6.19
CA ILE A 110 0.50 15.35 6.74
C ILE A 110 0.58 16.54 7.70
N SER A 111 1.59 16.55 8.56
CA SER A 111 1.77 17.66 9.50
C SER A 111 2.02 18.99 8.78
N LYS A 112 2.86 18.98 7.73
CA LYS A 112 3.12 20.14 6.89
C LYS A 112 1.85 20.63 6.20
N MET A 113 1.10 19.71 5.57
CA MET A 113 -0.18 20.03 4.94
C MET A 113 -1.16 20.67 5.91
N VAL A 114 -1.36 20.06 7.08
CA VAL A 114 -2.30 20.58 8.10
C VAL A 114 -1.88 21.96 8.61
N LEU A 115 -0.59 22.18 8.86
CA LEU A 115 -0.07 23.46 9.33
C LEU A 115 -0.19 24.55 8.28
N GLU A 116 0.12 24.28 7.02
CA GLU A 116 0.06 25.26 5.94
C GLU A 116 -1.38 25.58 5.49
N CYS A 117 -2.26 24.58 5.49
CA CYS A 117 -3.67 24.78 5.15
C CYS A 117 -4.49 25.35 6.32
N GLY A 118 -4.03 25.17 7.56
CA GLY A 118 -4.78 25.52 8.78
C GLY A 118 -6.07 24.69 8.93
N ALA A 119 -6.10 23.47 8.37
CA ALA A 119 -7.29 22.63 8.31
C ALA A 119 -6.95 21.20 8.73
N PRO A 120 -7.63 20.62 9.72
CA PRO A 120 -7.39 19.26 10.18
C PRO A 120 -7.93 18.22 9.18
N VAL A 121 -7.35 17.01 9.19
CA VAL A 121 -7.84 15.86 8.44
C VAL A 121 -7.89 14.62 9.33
N ASN A 122 -8.79 13.69 9.04
CA ASN A 122 -8.77 12.36 9.61
C ASN A 122 -7.94 11.42 8.73
N ILE A 123 -7.07 10.62 9.34
CA ILE A 123 -6.37 9.53 8.64
C ILE A 123 -7.23 8.28 8.82
N LEU A 124 -7.82 7.79 7.74
CA LEU A 124 -8.66 6.60 7.74
C LEU A 124 -7.85 5.32 7.54
N PHE A 125 -6.77 5.42 6.77
CA PHE A 125 -5.85 4.32 6.48
C PHE A 125 -4.45 4.87 6.24
N ALA A 126 -3.43 4.15 6.70
CA ALA A 126 -2.05 4.41 6.36
C ALA A 126 -1.27 3.08 6.39
N ASP A 127 -0.58 2.77 5.30
CA ASP A 127 0.33 1.63 5.21
C ASP A 127 1.61 2.07 4.49
N THR A 128 2.74 1.65 5.03
CA THR A 128 4.05 1.93 4.44
C THR A 128 4.86 0.65 4.34
N ARG A 129 5.54 0.45 3.21
CA ARG A 129 6.33 -0.73 2.91
C ARG A 129 7.65 -0.36 2.27
N ILE A 130 8.65 -1.21 2.46
CA ILE A 130 9.96 -1.05 1.86
C ILE A 130 10.12 -2.11 0.77
N PHE A 131 10.29 -1.66 -0.47
CA PHE A 131 10.63 -2.50 -1.62
C PHE A 131 11.99 -2.07 -2.16
N GLU A 132 12.92 -3.02 -2.29
CA GLU A 132 14.28 -2.77 -2.79
C GLU A 132 15.00 -1.61 -2.04
N GLY A 133 14.73 -1.45 -0.73
CA GLY A 133 15.30 -0.37 0.08
C GLY A 133 14.61 0.99 -0.07
N VAL A 134 13.55 1.07 -0.85
CA VAL A 134 12.78 2.28 -1.12
C VAL A 134 11.45 2.22 -0.36
N LEU A 135 11.11 3.29 0.36
CA LEU A 135 9.87 3.38 1.14
C LEU A 135 8.71 3.81 0.23
N HIS A 136 7.66 3.02 0.21
CA HIS A 136 6.40 3.30 -0.47
C HIS A 136 5.27 3.41 0.55
N GLY A 137 4.23 4.17 0.22
CA GLY A 137 3.11 4.34 1.16
C GLY A 137 1.79 4.62 0.47
N HIS A 138 0.73 4.10 1.07
CA HIS A 138 -0.65 4.48 0.78
C HIS A 138 -1.30 5.08 2.01
N MET A 139 -2.02 6.16 1.83
CA MET A 139 -2.78 6.80 2.88
C MET A 139 -4.13 7.24 2.34
N VAL A 140 -5.18 7.04 3.13
CA VAL A 140 -6.50 7.58 2.86
C VAL A 140 -6.82 8.57 3.95
N ILE A 141 -7.08 9.82 3.57
CA ILE A 141 -7.49 10.88 4.46
C ILE A 141 -8.92 11.30 4.16
N GLU A 142 -9.66 11.72 5.19
CA GLU A 142 -10.95 12.36 5.07
C GLU A 142 -10.78 13.86 5.23
N LEU A 143 -11.29 14.61 4.25
CA LEU A 143 -11.24 16.07 4.24
C LEU A 143 -12.24 16.67 5.25
N PRO A 144 -11.99 17.88 5.74
CA PRO A 144 -12.95 18.61 6.58
C PRO A 144 -14.31 18.77 5.86
N ASN A 145 -15.39 18.79 6.63
CA ASN A 145 -16.72 19.05 6.11
C ASN A 145 -16.91 20.51 5.60
N ASP A 146 -16.10 21.44 6.08
CA ASP A 146 -16.09 22.81 5.56
C ASP A 146 -15.47 22.82 4.16
N ALA A 147 -16.28 23.24 3.17
CA ALA A 147 -15.88 23.25 1.78
C ALA A 147 -14.66 24.13 1.48
N ARG A 148 -14.48 25.24 2.22
CA ARG A 148 -13.35 26.16 2.04
C ARG A 148 -12.06 25.54 2.56
N GLU A 149 -12.12 24.83 3.69
CA GLU A 149 -10.97 24.11 4.24
C GLU A 149 -10.58 22.94 3.34
N ALA A 150 -11.56 22.15 2.87
CA ALA A 150 -11.33 21.06 1.92
C ALA A 150 -10.64 21.54 0.64
N GLU A 151 -11.11 22.65 0.04
CA GLU A 151 -10.52 23.21 -1.18
C GLU A 151 -9.09 23.76 -0.95
N LYS A 152 -8.74 24.26 0.21
CA LYS A 152 -7.36 24.63 0.54
C LYS A 152 -6.44 23.40 0.49
N ILE A 153 -6.88 22.28 1.08
CA ILE A 153 -6.13 21.03 1.08
C ILE A 153 -5.96 20.52 -0.35
N ILE A 154 -7.04 20.47 -1.14
CA ILE A 154 -6.97 20.04 -2.55
C ILE A 154 -6.01 20.94 -3.36
N THR A 155 -6.05 22.24 -3.15
CA THR A 155 -5.14 23.18 -3.82
C THR A 155 -3.69 22.94 -3.43
N TRP A 156 -3.43 22.70 -2.15
CA TRP A 156 -2.11 22.36 -1.64
C TRP A 156 -1.60 21.04 -2.22
N LEU A 157 -2.45 20.00 -2.27
CA LEU A 157 -2.12 18.71 -2.86
C LEU A 157 -1.73 18.81 -4.34
N LYS A 158 -2.41 19.65 -5.13
CA LYS A 158 -2.04 19.92 -6.54
C LYS A 158 -0.61 20.46 -6.68
N GLY A 159 -0.13 21.23 -5.72
CA GLY A 159 1.22 21.79 -5.71
C GLY A 159 2.28 20.88 -5.06
N SER A 160 1.85 19.85 -4.31
CA SER A 160 2.75 19.05 -3.48
C SER A 160 3.62 18.07 -4.26
N GLY A 161 3.21 17.68 -5.49
CA GLY A 161 3.87 16.65 -6.32
C GLY A 161 3.70 15.21 -5.78
N VAL A 162 2.86 14.98 -4.77
CA VAL A 162 2.45 13.64 -4.34
C VAL A 162 1.32 13.16 -5.26
N ASN A 163 1.32 11.88 -5.60
CA ASN A 163 0.21 11.29 -6.34
C ASN A 163 -1.02 11.19 -5.44
N TRP A 164 -2.12 11.78 -5.86
CA TRP A 164 -3.35 11.76 -5.10
C TRP A 164 -4.59 11.57 -6.00
N LYS A 165 -5.64 11.04 -5.42
CA LYS A 165 -6.92 10.83 -6.10
C LYS A 165 -8.06 11.00 -5.10
N GLU A 166 -9.10 11.75 -5.46
CA GLU A 166 -10.36 11.80 -4.72
C GLU A 166 -11.21 10.55 -5.00
N GLU A 167 -11.81 9.97 -3.96
CA GLU A 167 -12.61 8.73 -3.99
C GLU A 167 -14.10 9.01 -3.84
#